data_a6642682565a282213af33c9a86f34d6
#
_entry.id   a6642682565a282213af33c9a86f34d6
#
_cell.length_a   1.000
_cell.length_b   1.000
_cell.length_c   1.000
_cell.angle_alpha   90.00
_cell.angle_beta   90.00
_cell.angle_gamma   90.00
#
_symmetry.space_group_name_H-M   'P 1'
#
loop_
_entity.id
_entity.type
_entity.pdbx_description
1 polymer ?
#
loop_
_entity_poly.entity_id
_entity_poly.type
_entity_poly.pdbx_seq_one_letter_code
_entity_poly.pdbx_strand_id
1 'polypeptide(L)'
;MMRAVSFLGTIALLFVGGAAAQAPPAGAPAQAPPQNQPPPTIITRTRSVIVPVTVKDSHGQLVGDLTKSEFRIFADTVEQKILTFSADPVPLSAVVLLDDDLSGKVVNHVQESLVSISAGFGPSDEVALVTFDEYPRTVSDFSFNNDLLYTKLKRLELSSHDDQVISDPTTAGPLINGQPAPSSTGIQLHGSGRYKKQNALDDAVFSGAQMLKDRGRDRRKIIFIISDGNNAGRNNHTFEQTLHLLLESDISVYSISVVHSVPVGKSVVQRGESNLEKYAVSTGGDTYFGSKQEDLDRLYSNVTEQARNEYTLTFSPDDVPPGRDYHDLEVRVRRPELTVETRRGYYESAIAAGH
;
A
#
# COMPACT_ATOMS: atom_id res chain seq x y z
N MET A 1 9.52 -67.87 -29.00
CA MET A 1 8.75 -69.14 -28.94
C MET A 1 7.30 -68.82 -29.24
N MET A 2 6.93 -69.38 -30.31
CA MET A 2 5.68 -70.07 -30.72
C MET A 2 4.49 -69.12 -30.98
N ARG A 3 4.19 -68.96 -32.24
CA ARG A 3 3.34 -69.69 -33.22
C ARG A 3 1.87 -69.31 -33.02
N ALA A 4 1.28 -68.58 -33.96
CA ALA A 4 0.68 -68.92 -35.23
C ALA A 4 -0.59 -69.80 -35.05
N VAL A 5 -1.67 -69.39 -35.68
CA VAL A 5 -2.37 -70.19 -36.71
C VAL A 5 -3.54 -69.38 -37.30
N SER A 6 -3.56 -69.32 -38.60
CA SER A 6 -4.59 -68.90 -39.55
C SER A 6 -5.82 -69.84 -39.53
N PHE A 7 -6.98 -69.33 -39.94
CA PHE A 7 -7.96 -70.14 -40.70
C PHE A 7 -8.68 -69.28 -41.76
N LEU A 8 -8.48 -69.70 -43.00
CA LEU A 8 -9.22 -69.33 -44.21
C LEU A 8 -10.56 -70.07 -44.22
N GLY A 9 -11.58 -69.44 -44.71
CA GLY A 9 -12.84 -70.11 -45.05
C GLY A 9 -13.55 -69.36 -46.16
N THR A 10 -13.29 -69.80 -47.39
CA THR A 10 -13.98 -69.39 -48.63
C THR A 10 -15.24 -70.22 -48.83
N ILE A 11 -16.38 -69.59 -49.11
CA ILE A 11 -17.53 -70.22 -49.79
C ILE A 11 -18.17 -69.22 -50.77
N ALA A 12 -18.41 -69.68 -51.95
CA ALA A 12 -18.83 -69.00 -53.17
C ALA A 12 -20.33 -69.08 -53.43
N LEU A 13 -20.78 -68.11 -54.19
CA LEU A 13 -21.85 -68.06 -55.21
C LEU A 13 -23.29 -68.39 -54.80
N LEU A 14 -24.18 -67.45 -55.10
CA LEU A 14 -25.24 -67.66 -56.13
C LEU A 14 -25.87 -66.30 -56.54
N PHE A 15 -25.85 -66.03 -57.86
CA PHE A 15 -26.55 -64.95 -58.54
C PHE A 15 -28.03 -65.23 -58.63
N VAL A 16 -28.88 -64.23 -58.25
CA VAL A 16 -30.25 -64.10 -58.74
C VAL A 16 -30.49 -62.65 -59.10
N GLY A 17 -30.71 -62.39 -60.39
CA GLY A 17 -31.03 -61.09 -60.92
C GLY A 17 -32.45 -60.68 -60.57
N GLY A 18 -32.57 -59.45 -60.09
CA GLY A 18 -33.87 -58.78 -59.85
C GLY A 18 -33.78 -57.33 -60.33
N ALA A 19 -34.71 -56.95 -61.19
CA ALA A 19 -34.79 -55.65 -61.85
C ALA A 19 -34.88 -54.51 -60.82
N ALA A 20 -33.97 -53.57 -60.97
CA ALA A 20 -33.95 -52.36 -60.13
C ALA A 20 -34.94 -51.33 -60.69
N ALA A 21 -35.94 -50.98 -59.94
CA ALA A 21 -36.70 -49.72 -60.11
C ALA A 21 -35.86 -48.55 -59.56
N GLN A 22 -35.50 -47.61 -60.40
CA GLN A 22 -34.82 -46.40 -59.98
C GLN A 22 -35.75 -45.50 -59.16
N ALA A 23 -35.38 -45.28 -57.90
CA ALA A 23 -35.96 -44.24 -57.06
C ALA A 23 -35.41 -42.87 -57.48
N PRO A 24 -36.20 -41.77 -57.36
CA PRO A 24 -35.75 -40.42 -57.71
C PRO A 24 -34.63 -39.96 -56.71
N PRO A 25 -33.72 -39.06 -57.11
CA PRO A 25 -32.63 -38.62 -56.29
C PRO A 25 -33.15 -37.86 -55.05
N ALA A 26 -32.66 -38.27 -53.89
CA ALA A 26 -32.96 -37.61 -52.61
C ALA A 26 -32.44 -36.14 -52.72
N GLY A 27 -33.35 -35.25 -52.39
CA GLY A 27 -33.04 -33.82 -52.33
C GLY A 27 -31.87 -33.51 -51.42
N ALA A 28 -31.09 -32.51 -51.79
CA ALA A 28 -29.99 -32.00 -51.01
C ALA A 28 -30.43 -31.66 -49.56
N PRO A 29 -29.59 -31.90 -48.56
CA PRO A 29 -29.96 -31.55 -47.21
C PRO A 29 -30.24 -30.03 -47.10
N ALA A 30 -31.41 -29.66 -46.57
CA ALA A 30 -31.75 -28.28 -46.28
C ALA A 30 -30.67 -27.66 -45.41
N GLN A 31 -30.07 -26.57 -45.88
CA GLN A 31 -29.17 -25.76 -45.09
C GLN A 31 -29.93 -25.26 -43.86
N ALA A 32 -29.41 -25.60 -42.67
CA ALA A 32 -29.92 -25.08 -41.40
C ALA A 32 -29.96 -23.55 -41.48
N PRO A 33 -30.96 -22.86 -40.94
CA PRO A 33 -30.98 -21.43 -40.89
C PRO A 33 -29.75 -20.91 -40.17
N PRO A 34 -29.18 -19.75 -40.61
CA PRO A 34 -28.00 -19.19 -39.94
C PRO A 34 -28.34 -18.99 -38.46
N GLN A 35 -27.55 -19.65 -37.59
CA GLN A 35 -27.62 -19.43 -36.15
C GLN A 35 -27.33 -17.93 -35.94
N ASN A 36 -28.28 -17.24 -35.36
CA ASN A 36 -28.10 -15.86 -34.88
C ASN A 36 -26.99 -15.90 -33.80
N GLN A 37 -25.75 -15.78 -34.20
CA GLN A 37 -24.67 -15.50 -33.28
C GLN A 37 -24.93 -14.10 -32.70
N PRO A 38 -25.01 -13.98 -31.38
CA PRO A 38 -25.11 -12.66 -30.78
C PRO A 38 -23.94 -11.80 -31.30
N PRO A 39 -24.16 -10.53 -31.59
CA PRO A 39 -23.07 -9.66 -32.05
C PRO A 39 -21.91 -9.74 -31.06
N PRO A 40 -20.66 -9.78 -31.52
CA PRO A 40 -19.51 -9.81 -30.65
C PRO A 40 -19.63 -8.61 -29.70
N THR A 41 -19.82 -8.91 -28.40
CA THR A 41 -19.75 -7.89 -27.37
C THR A 41 -18.30 -7.44 -27.30
N ILE A 42 -17.99 -6.28 -27.88
CA ILE A 42 -16.70 -5.62 -27.70
C ILE A 42 -16.68 -5.15 -26.25
N ILE A 43 -16.11 -5.95 -25.36
CA ILE A 43 -15.78 -5.52 -24.01
C ILE A 43 -14.57 -4.60 -24.16
N THR A 44 -14.81 -3.33 -24.36
CA THR A 44 -13.76 -2.32 -24.25
C THR A 44 -13.43 -2.22 -22.76
N ARG A 45 -12.38 -2.89 -22.33
CA ARG A 45 -11.79 -2.67 -21.00
C ARG A 45 -11.20 -1.27 -21.02
N THR A 46 -11.89 -0.32 -20.47
CA THR A 46 -11.37 1.03 -20.29
C THR A 46 -10.28 0.97 -19.24
N ARG A 47 -9.04 1.07 -19.67
CA ARG A 47 -7.89 1.24 -18.80
C ARG A 47 -8.03 2.58 -18.10
N SER A 48 -8.17 2.60 -16.78
CA SER A 48 -8.29 3.86 -16.05
C SER A 48 -7.32 3.89 -14.86
N VAL A 49 -6.65 5.02 -14.74
CA VAL A 49 -5.77 5.34 -13.61
C VAL A 49 -6.58 6.18 -12.63
N ILE A 50 -6.60 5.75 -11.36
CA ILE A 50 -7.20 6.49 -10.25
C ILE A 50 -6.15 7.45 -9.70
N VAL A 51 -6.49 8.72 -9.55
CA VAL A 51 -5.60 9.78 -9.07
C VAL A 51 -6.25 10.44 -7.86
N PRO A 52 -5.85 10.08 -6.64
CA PRO A 52 -6.21 10.82 -5.45
C PRO A 52 -5.49 12.16 -5.46
N VAL A 53 -6.20 13.24 -5.11
CA VAL A 53 -5.67 14.59 -5.10
C VAL A 53 -6.13 15.34 -3.86
N THR A 54 -5.19 15.75 -3.05
CA THR A 54 -5.42 16.71 -1.96
C THR A 54 -5.08 18.12 -2.44
N VAL A 55 -5.94 19.07 -2.11
CA VAL A 55 -5.70 20.49 -2.40
C VAL A 55 -5.75 21.28 -1.10
N LYS A 56 -4.73 22.09 -0.87
CA LYS A 56 -4.58 22.93 0.34
C LYS A 56 -4.41 24.40 -0.01
N ASP A 57 -4.92 25.27 0.86
CA ASP A 57 -4.63 26.69 0.80
C ASP A 57 -3.25 27.04 1.39
N SER A 58 -2.92 28.33 1.39
CA SER A 58 -1.69 28.85 1.98
C SER A 58 -1.54 28.65 3.49
N HIS A 59 -2.61 28.27 4.19
CA HIS A 59 -2.62 27.95 5.61
C HIS A 59 -2.59 26.44 5.87
N GLY A 60 -2.51 25.61 4.80
CA GLY A 60 -2.53 24.16 4.89
C GLY A 60 -3.93 23.57 5.14
N GLN A 61 -5.01 24.38 4.98
CA GLN A 61 -6.38 23.89 5.12
C GLN A 61 -6.85 23.23 3.82
N LEU A 62 -7.64 22.16 3.97
CA LEU A 62 -8.21 21.44 2.83
C LEU A 62 -9.21 22.33 2.07
N VAL A 63 -9.09 22.33 0.75
CA VAL A 63 -9.98 23.04 -0.18
C VAL A 63 -10.88 22.03 -0.85
N GLY A 64 -12.18 22.04 -0.54
CA GLY A 64 -13.17 21.06 -1.02
C GLY A 64 -14.17 21.60 -2.03
N ASP A 65 -14.02 22.84 -2.51
CA ASP A 65 -14.98 23.54 -3.38
C ASP A 65 -14.60 23.57 -4.87
N LEU A 66 -13.52 22.86 -5.25
CA LEU A 66 -13.05 22.82 -6.63
C LEU A 66 -13.95 21.95 -7.52
N THR A 67 -14.11 22.37 -8.76
CA THR A 67 -14.86 21.65 -9.80
C THR A 67 -13.92 20.93 -10.78
N LYS A 68 -14.44 19.92 -11.49
CA LYS A 68 -13.69 19.18 -12.52
C LYS A 68 -12.93 20.08 -13.50
N SER A 69 -13.52 21.21 -13.90
CA SER A 69 -12.96 22.12 -14.89
C SER A 69 -11.73 22.90 -14.40
N GLU A 70 -11.47 22.89 -13.09
CA GLU A 70 -10.32 23.55 -12.49
C GLU A 70 -9.09 22.66 -12.45
N PHE A 71 -9.24 21.34 -12.68
CA PHE A 71 -8.14 20.37 -12.69
C PHE A 71 -7.64 20.10 -14.11
N ARG A 72 -6.32 19.87 -14.21
CA ARG A 72 -5.63 19.33 -15.39
C ARG A 72 -4.67 18.25 -14.94
N ILE A 73 -4.68 17.12 -15.65
CA ILE A 73 -3.79 15.97 -15.39
C ILE A 73 -2.80 15.88 -16.55
N PHE A 74 -1.54 15.60 -16.23
CA PHE A 74 -0.50 15.35 -17.21
C PHE A 74 0.16 14.01 -16.89
N ALA A 75 0.30 13.15 -17.89
CA ALA A 75 1.09 11.91 -17.83
C ALA A 75 2.27 12.05 -18.79
N ASP A 76 3.51 11.86 -18.31
CA ASP A 76 4.74 12.11 -19.08
C ASP A 76 4.70 13.46 -19.86
N THR A 77 4.22 14.51 -19.22
CA THR A 77 4.04 15.86 -19.78
C THR A 77 2.88 16.02 -20.79
N VAL A 78 2.18 14.92 -21.18
CA VAL A 78 1.03 14.94 -22.09
C VAL A 78 -0.24 15.15 -21.27
N GLU A 79 -1.02 16.17 -21.62
CA GLU A 79 -2.29 16.44 -20.95
C GLU A 79 -3.30 15.33 -21.21
N GLN A 80 -3.91 14.82 -20.14
CA GLN A 80 -4.85 13.72 -20.15
C GLN A 80 -6.28 14.22 -19.92
N LYS A 81 -7.24 13.58 -20.60
CA LYS A 81 -8.66 13.88 -20.40
C LYS A 81 -9.15 13.24 -19.10
N ILE A 82 -9.64 14.06 -18.17
CA ILE A 82 -10.30 13.58 -16.95
C ILE A 82 -11.61 12.88 -17.34
N LEU A 83 -11.73 11.59 -17.05
CA LEU A 83 -12.95 10.80 -17.30
C LEU A 83 -13.96 11.03 -16.19
N THR A 84 -13.59 10.72 -14.95
CA THR A 84 -14.45 10.91 -13.78
C THR A 84 -13.84 11.90 -12.80
N PHE A 85 -14.70 12.49 -11.99
CA PHE A 85 -14.35 13.43 -10.94
C PHE A 85 -15.34 13.21 -9.77
N SER A 86 -14.83 13.05 -8.56
CA SER A 86 -15.62 13.07 -7.34
C SER A 86 -14.89 13.87 -6.27
N ALA A 87 -15.69 14.64 -5.51
CA ALA A 87 -15.30 15.31 -4.28
C ALA A 87 -16.01 14.67 -3.05
N ASP A 88 -16.73 13.56 -3.26
CA ASP A 88 -17.47 12.89 -2.20
C ASP A 88 -16.51 12.17 -1.25
N PRO A 89 -16.73 12.26 0.06
CA PRO A 89 -15.97 11.51 1.05
C PRO A 89 -16.10 10.00 0.81
N VAL A 90 -14.97 9.29 0.86
CA VAL A 90 -14.92 7.85 0.62
C VAL A 90 -14.54 7.13 1.93
N PRO A 91 -15.22 6.01 2.28
CA PRO A 91 -14.82 5.20 3.42
C PRO A 91 -13.37 4.70 3.29
N LEU A 92 -12.70 4.52 4.43
CA LEU A 92 -11.31 4.09 4.46
C LEU A 92 -11.18 2.58 4.69
N SER A 93 -10.21 1.97 4.02
CA SER A 93 -9.56 0.73 4.44
C SER A 93 -8.16 1.11 4.89
N ALA A 94 -7.89 1.05 6.18
CA ALA A 94 -6.66 1.56 6.77
C ALA A 94 -5.84 0.46 7.44
N VAL A 95 -4.52 0.47 7.20
CA VAL A 95 -3.56 -0.24 8.05
C VAL A 95 -2.80 0.80 8.87
N VAL A 96 -2.95 0.74 10.19
CA VAL A 96 -2.18 1.57 11.11
C VAL A 96 -0.89 0.84 11.46
N LEU A 97 0.25 1.43 11.12
CA LEU A 97 1.59 0.92 11.42
C LEU A 97 2.19 1.73 12.57
N LEU A 98 2.45 1.06 13.69
CA LEU A 98 3.07 1.65 14.88
C LEU A 98 4.50 1.15 15.04
N ASP A 99 5.43 2.07 15.08
CA ASP A 99 6.83 1.81 15.39
C ASP A 99 6.98 1.40 16.86
N ASP A 100 7.47 0.18 17.09
CA ASP A 100 7.67 -0.43 18.42
C ASP A 100 9.14 -0.36 18.84
N ASP A 101 9.90 0.62 18.35
CA ASP A 101 11.29 0.90 18.70
C ASP A 101 11.57 2.43 18.75
N LEU A 102 10.69 3.18 19.40
CA LEU A 102 10.84 4.61 19.58
C LEU A 102 11.75 4.96 20.76
N SER A 103 12.29 6.20 20.82
CA SER A 103 13.04 6.65 21.99
C SER A 103 12.14 6.84 23.21
N GLY A 104 12.66 6.58 24.44
CA GLY A 104 11.87 6.51 25.67
C GLY A 104 11.01 7.73 25.97
N LYS A 105 11.42 8.95 25.58
CA LYS A 105 10.62 10.15 25.75
C LYS A 105 9.46 10.23 24.74
N VAL A 106 9.70 9.79 23.52
CA VAL A 106 8.69 9.81 22.45
C VAL A 106 7.69 8.69 22.62
N VAL A 107 8.15 7.50 23.02
CA VAL A 107 7.26 6.35 23.20
C VAL A 107 6.18 6.65 24.22
N ASN A 108 6.48 7.37 25.30
CA ASN A 108 5.47 7.73 26.31
C ASN A 108 4.37 8.63 25.73
N HIS A 109 4.72 9.66 24.96
CA HIS A 109 3.73 10.53 24.33
C HIS A 109 2.88 9.79 23.29
N VAL A 110 3.50 8.93 22.48
CA VAL A 110 2.78 8.08 21.53
C VAL A 110 1.86 7.13 22.29
N GLN A 111 2.37 6.45 23.33
CA GLN A 111 1.61 5.51 24.16
C GLN A 111 0.36 6.17 24.78
N GLU A 112 0.50 7.38 25.32
CA GLU A 112 -0.59 8.13 25.93
C GLU A 112 -1.64 8.58 24.91
N SER A 113 -1.24 8.83 23.65
CA SER A 113 -2.11 9.29 22.57
C SER A 113 -2.72 8.16 21.72
N LEU A 114 -2.28 6.89 21.88
CA LEU A 114 -2.70 5.77 20.99
C LEU A 114 -4.22 5.65 20.83
N VAL A 115 -4.97 5.81 21.92
CA VAL A 115 -6.43 5.65 21.88
C VAL A 115 -7.12 6.69 20.99
N SER A 116 -6.50 7.87 20.82
CA SER A 116 -7.02 8.95 19.98
C SER A 116 -6.99 8.60 18.49
N ILE A 117 -6.18 7.63 18.08
CA ILE A 117 -6.17 7.08 16.70
C ILE A 117 -7.58 6.58 16.34
N SER A 118 -8.26 5.91 17.26
CA SER A 118 -9.60 5.37 17.01
C SER A 118 -10.64 6.46 16.71
N ALA A 119 -10.47 7.66 17.28
CA ALA A 119 -11.41 8.76 17.06
C ALA A 119 -11.42 9.31 15.62
N GLY A 120 -10.34 9.10 14.86
CA GLY A 120 -10.25 9.49 13.45
C GLY A 120 -11.06 8.60 12.50
N PHE A 121 -11.42 7.38 12.93
CA PHE A 121 -12.12 6.43 12.07
C PHE A 121 -13.63 6.38 12.36
N GLY A 122 -14.42 6.34 11.30
CA GLY A 122 -15.89 6.27 11.37
C GLY A 122 -16.41 4.83 11.30
N PRO A 123 -17.73 4.63 11.47
CA PRO A 123 -18.35 3.31 11.47
C PRO A 123 -18.31 2.61 10.10
N SER A 124 -18.07 3.35 9.03
CA SER A 124 -17.91 2.80 7.67
C SER A 124 -16.47 2.44 7.33
N ASP A 125 -15.50 2.78 8.18
CA ASP A 125 -14.09 2.49 7.96
C ASP A 125 -13.73 1.11 8.50
N GLU A 126 -12.83 0.42 7.83
CA GLU A 126 -12.23 -0.81 8.35
C GLU A 126 -10.74 -0.56 8.64
N VAL A 127 -10.29 -1.02 9.79
CA VAL A 127 -8.95 -0.75 10.28
C VAL A 127 -8.27 -2.03 10.74
N ALA A 128 -7.03 -2.23 10.29
CA ALA A 128 -6.10 -3.21 10.82
C ALA A 128 -4.98 -2.50 11.60
N LEU A 129 -4.45 -3.14 12.63
CA LEU A 129 -3.40 -2.62 13.48
C LEU A 129 -2.18 -3.53 13.41
N VAL A 130 -1.02 -2.95 13.12
CA VAL A 130 0.27 -3.62 12.99
C VAL A 130 1.31 -2.85 13.78
N THR A 131 2.11 -3.51 14.58
CA THR A 131 3.35 -2.94 15.14
C THR A 131 4.55 -3.43 14.35
N PHE A 132 5.64 -2.68 14.38
CA PHE A 132 6.88 -3.11 13.74
C PHE A 132 8.12 -2.60 14.49
N ASP A 133 9.12 -3.45 14.48
CA ASP A 133 10.51 -3.17 14.86
C ASP A 133 11.41 -3.83 13.80
N GLU A 134 12.08 -4.93 14.13
CA GLU A 134 12.83 -5.77 13.17
C GLU A 134 11.90 -6.45 12.15
N TYR A 135 10.62 -6.66 12.50
CA TYR A 135 9.57 -7.23 11.61
C TYR A 135 8.18 -6.68 11.94
N PRO A 136 7.27 -6.67 10.94
CA PRO A 136 5.88 -6.35 11.17
C PRO A 136 5.15 -7.46 11.94
N ARG A 137 4.31 -7.08 12.92
CA ARG A 137 3.46 -7.97 13.72
C ARG A 137 2.02 -7.49 13.70
N THR A 138 1.10 -8.31 13.19
CA THR A 138 -0.33 -7.98 13.19
C THR A 138 -0.91 -8.08 14.61
N VAL A 139 -1.38 -6.97 15.15
CA VAL A 139 -2.07 -6.86 16.44
C VAL A 139 -3.57 -7.12 16.29
N SER A 140 -4.16 -6.66 15.17
CA SER A 140 -5.55 -6.84 14.83
C SER A 140 -5.73 -6.81 13.31
N ASP A 141 -6.50 -7.75 12.78
CA ASP A 141 -6.92 -7.75 11.38
C ASP A 141 -8.03 -6.71 11.16
N PHE A 142 -8.41 -6.48 9.89
CA PHE A 142 -9.42 -5.50 9.51
C PHE A 142 -10.74 -5.71 10.25
N SER A 143 -11.25 -4.63 10.81
CA SER A 143 -12.52 -4.61 11.51
C SER A 143 -13.20 -3.25 11.34
N PHE A 144 -14.54 -3.28 11.19
CA PHE A 144 -15.40 -2.10 11.27
C PHE A 144 -15.75 -1.72 12.71
N ASN A 145 -15.31 -2.52 13.67
CA ASN A 145 -15.61 -2.30 15.09
C ASN A 145 -14.58 -1.35 15.71
N ASN A 146 -14.94 -0.08 15.80
CA ASN A 146 -14.08 0.94 16.38
C ASN A 146 -13.82 0.75 17.89
N ASP A 147 -14.75 0.14 18.62
CA ASP A 147 -14.55 -0.21 20.05
C ASP A 147 -13.49 -1.31 20.21
N LEU A 148 -13.39 -2.24 19.22
CA LEU A 148 -12.33 -3.23 19.18
C LEU A 148 -10.98 -2.55 18.95
N LEU A 149 -10.91 -1.63 18.00
CA LEU A 149 -9.69 -0.85 17.73
C LEU A 149 -9.25 -0.10 18.98
N TYR A 150 -10.16 0.66 19.61
CA TYR A 150 -9.91 1.36 20.86
C TYR A 150 -9.37 0.43 21.95
N THR A 151 -10.01 -0.75 22.14
CA THR A 151 -9.59 -1.72 23.15
C THR A 151 -8.20 -2.28 22.87
N LYS A 152 -7.87 -2.53 21.60
CA LYS A 152 -6.54 -3.00 21.19
C LYS A 152 -5.48 -1.94 21.44
N LEU A 153 -5.73 -0.69 21.02
CA LEU A 153 -4.82 0.44 21.25
C LEU A 153 -4.58 0.70 22.74
N LYS A 154 -5.63 0.62 23.56
CA LYS A 154 -5.54 0.83 25.01
C LYS A 154 -4.69 -0.25 25.72
N ARG A 155 -4.64 -1.47 25.18
CA ARG A 155 -3.88 -2.60 25.75
C ARG A 155 -2.50 -2.77 25.15
N LEU A 156 -2.22 -2.04 24.09
CA LEU A 156 -0.94 -2.11 23.41
C LEU A 156 0.10 -1.39 24.28
N GLU A 157 1.22 -2.05 24.51
CA GLU A 157 2.38 -1.49 25.19
C GLU A 157 3.51 -1.42 24.15
N LEU A 158 3.96 -0.20 23.85
CA LEU A 158 5.08 0.03 22.95
C LEU A 158 6.40 -0.07 23.70
N SER A 159 7.37 -0.68 23.07
CA SER A 159 8.73 -0.84 23.61
C SER A 159 9.58 0.40 23.34
N SER A 160 10.56 0.65 24.22
CA SER A 160 11.56 1.68 24.03
C SER A 160 12.95 1.04 23.88
N HIS A 161 13.72 1.49 22.89
CA HIS A 161 15.11 1.04 22.75
C HIS A 161 16.04 1.58 23.85
N ASP A 162 15.63 2.63 24.59
CA ASP A 162 16.39 3.19 25.70
C ASP A 162 16.37 2.24 26.94
N ASP A 163 15.37 1.35 27.03
CA ASP A 163 15.19 0.44 28.16
C ASP A 163 16.05 -0.83 28.02
N GLN A 164 16.64 -1.06 26.86
CA GLN A 164 17.50 -2.21 26.63
C GLN A 164 18.95 -1.89 26.99
N VAL A 165 19.23 -1.67 28.25
CA VAL A 165 20.59 -1.83 28.76
C VAL A 165 20.89 -3.33 28.76
N ILE A 166 21.45 -3.82 27.65
CA ILE A 166 22.01 -5.18 27.64
C ILE A 166 23.19 -5.14 28.60
N SER A 167 22.93 -5.52 29.84
CA SER A 167 23.97 -5.95 30.76
C SER A 167 24.50 -7.26 30.19
N ASP A 168 25.44 -7.18 29.25
CA ASP A 168 26.15 -8.33 28.74
C ASP A 168 26.82 -8.99 29.98
N PRO A 169 26.40 -10.19 30.38
CA PRO A 169 27.00 -10.87 31.53
C PRO A 169 28.49 -11.14 31.31
N THR A 170 28.98 -11.00 30.07
CA THR A 170 30.42 -11.15 29.76
C THR A 170 31.24 -9.89 30.07
N THR A 171 30.58 -8.72 30.27
CA THR A 171 31.23 -7.46 30.68
C THR A 171 31.25 -7.24 32.18
N ALA A 172 30.55 -8.08 32.96
CA ALA A 172 30.72 -8.16 34.40
C ALA A 172 32.11 -8.73 34.69
N GLY A 173 33.07 -7.88 34.96
CA GLY A 173 34.41 -8.28 35.37
C GLY A 173 34.35 -9.28 36.55
N PRO A 174 35.41 -10.06 36.83
CA PRO A 174 35.40 -11.05 37.88
C PRO A 174 35.01 -10.41 39.23
N LEU A 175 34.05 -11.01 39.90
CA LEU A 175 33.68 -10.60 41.25
C LEU A 175 34.64 -11.21 42.25
N ILE A 176 35.30 -10.40 43.10
CA ILE A 176 36.10 -10.84 44.22
C ILE A 176 35.27 -10.56 45.49
N ASN A 177 34.87 -11.60 46.20
CA ASN A 177 34.00 -11.53 47.39
C ASN A 177 32.67 -10.80 47.16
N GLY A 178 32.04 -10.98 45.96
CA GLY A 178 30.77 -10.37 45.64
C GLY A 178 30.86 -8.88 45.27
N GLN A 179 32.04 -8.30 45.19
CA GLN A 179 32.32 -6.95 44.76
C GLN A 179 33.04 -6.96 43.41
N PRO A 180 32.75 -6.03 42.47
CA PRO A 180 33.50 -5.92 41.24
C PRO A 180 34.99 -5.73 41.55
N ALA A 181 35.89 -6.52 40.93
CA ALA A 181 37.32 -6.37 41.08
C ALA A 181 37.74 -4.97 40.65
N PRO A 182 38.57 -4.23 41.40
CA PRO A 182 39.08 -2.95 40.96
C PRO A 182 39.89 -3.14 39.68
N SER A 183 39.54 -2.45 38.63
CA SER A 183 40.22 -2.48 37.34
C SER A 183 41.58 -1.79 37.48
N SER A 184 42.62 -2.56 37.78
CA SER A 184 44.01 -2.10 37.91
C SER A 184 44.72 -1.92 36.57
N THR A 185 44.05 -2.19 35.47
CA THR A 185 44.53 -1.91 34.11
C THR A 185 43.54 -1.03 33.41
N GLY A 186 43.90 0.20 33.08
CA GLY A 186 43.10 1.22 32.46
C GLY A 186 42.54 0.90 31.04
N ILE A 187 42.16 -0.33 30.81
CA ILE A 187 41.39 -0.77 29.67
C ILE A 187 39.92 -0.77 30.13
N GLN A 188 39.31 0.39 30.15
CA GLN A 188 37.85 0.46 30.09
C GLN A 188 37.44 -0.09 28.71
N LEU A 189 37.17 -1.40 28.67
CA LEU A 189 36.37 -1.95 27.60
C LEU A 189 34.96 -1.36 27.75
N HIS A 190 34.79 -0.12 27.32
CA HIS A 190 33.49 0.43 27.08
C HIS A 190 32.93 -0.29 25.83
N GLY A 191 32.64 -1.57 26.01
CA GLY A 191 31.69 -2.27 25.20
C GLY A 191 30.29 -1.79 25.58
N SER A 192 30.04 -0.49 25.50
CA SER A 192 28.67 -0.02 25.29
C SER A 192 28.32 -0.53 23.90
N GLY A 193 27.88 -1.75 23.81
CA GLY A 193 27.13 -2.20 22.66
C GLY A 193 25.94 -1.27 22.58
N ARG A 194 26.10 -0.16 21.83
CA ARG A 194 24.96 0.68 21.49
C ARG A 194 24.00 -0.25 20.80
N TYR A 195 22.83 -0.43 21.38
CA TYR A 195 21.73 -1.08 20.70
C TYR A 195 21.65 -0.42 19.32
N LYS A 196 21.87 -1.20 18.27
CA LYS A 196 21.72 -0.71 16.92
C LYS A 196 20.25 -0.84 16.59
N LYS A 197 19.55 0.28 16.55
CA LYS A 197 18.18 0.36 16.09
C LYS A 197 17.99 -0.42 14.78
N GLN A 198 17.03 -1.32 14.72
CA GLN A 198 16.83 -2.25 13.62
C GLN A 198 15.39 -2.20 13.11
N ASN A 199 14.89 -1.00 12.78
CA ASN A 199 13.57 -0.87 12.21
C ASN A 199 13.56 -1.29 10.73
N ALA A 200 12.69 -2.23 10.40
CA ALA A 200 12.43 -2.69 9.06
C ALA A 200 11.19 -1.98 8.49
N LEU A 201 11.31 -0.67 8.24
CA LEU A 201 10.20 0.16 7.77
C LEU A 201 9.68 -0.29 6.40
N ASP A 202 10.57 -0.63 5.46
CA ASP A 202 10.15 -1.06 4.12
C ASP A 202 9.34 -2.36 4.17
N ASP A 203 9.76 -3.33 5.00
CA ASP A 203 9.00 -4.57 5.21
C ASP A 203 7.66 -4.32 5.92
N ALA A 204 7.60 -3.36 6.85
CA ALA A 204 6.35 -2.98 7.51
C ALA A 204 5.35 -2.38 6.53
N VAL A 205 5.80 -1.44 5.69
CA VAL A 205 4.97 -0.81 4.65
C VAL A 205 4.55 -1.84 3.60
N PHE A 206 5.46 -2.73 3.17
CA PHE A 206 5.15 -3.82 2.25
C PHE A 206 4.08 -4.76 2.83
N SER A 207 4.21 -5.15 4.10
CA SER A 207 3.21 -5.98 4.78
C SER A 207 1.84 -5.30 4.83
N GLY A 208 1.78 -4.02 5.18
CA GLY A 208 0.55 -3.23 5.15
C GLY A 208 -0.08 -3.16 3.76
N ALA A 209 0.75 -2.99 2.72
CA ALA A 209 0.29 -2.99 1.34
C ALA A 209 -0.28 -4.35 0.91
N GLN A 210 0.36 -5.45 1.31
CA GLN A 210 -0.16 -6.81 1.07
C GLN A 210 -1.52 -7.04 1.73
N MET A 211 -1.75 -6.50 2.93
CA MET A 211 -3.04 -6.58 3.60
C MET A 211 -4.14 -5.78 2.87
N LEU A 212 -3.77 -4.66 2.23
CA LEU A 212 -4.70 -3.73 1.58
C LEU A 212 -4.99 -4.05 0.11
N LYS A 213 -4.09 -4.73 -0.62
CA LYS A 213 -4.15 -4.86 -2.08
C LYS A 213 -5.49 -5.38 -2.59
N ASP A 214 -6.08 -6.35 -1.89
CA ASP A 214 -7.31 -7.03 -2.29
C ASP A 214 -8.58 -6.38 -1.69
N ARG A 215 -8.45 -5.20 -1.03
CA ARG A 215 -9.62 -4.47 -0.52
C ARG A 215 -10.39 -3.77 -1.63
N GLY A 216 -11.68 -3.56 -1.40
CA GLY A 216 -12.60 -2.98 -2.39
C GLY A 216 -12.13 -1.62 -2.93
N ARG A 217 -12.41 -1.36 -4.21
CA ARG A 217 -12.10 -0.09 -4.87
C ARG A 217 -13.10 1.03 -4.55
N ASP A 218 -14.20 0.70 -3.94
CA ASP A 218 -15.21 1.60 -3.39
C ASP A 218 -14.75 2.27 -2.08
N ARG A 219 -13.55 1.90 -1.61
CA ARG A 219 -12.93 2.37 -0.38
C ARG A 219 -11.55 2.96 -0.69
N ARG A 220 -11.14 3.98 0.05
CA ARG A 220 -9.78 4.49 -0.07
C ARG A 220 -8.84 3.68 0.80
N LYS A 221 -7.80 3.14 0.17
CA LYS A 221 -6.80 2.32 0.84
C LYS A 221 -5.66 3.20 1.33
N ILE A 222 -5.41 3.18 2.63
CA ILE A 222 -4.33 3.97 3.23
C ILE A 222 -3.47 3.13 4.17
N ILE A 223 -2.19 3.44 4.19
CA ILE A 223 -1.29 3.08 5.28
C ILE A 223 -1.04 4.33 6.10
N PHE A 224 -1.30 4.23 7.40
CA PHE A 224 -1.09 5.31 8.35
C PHE A 224 0.04 4.94 9.31
N ILE A 225 1.21 5.61 9.19
CA ILE A 225 2.44 5.28 9.91
C ILE A 225 2.70 6.28 11.03
N ILE A 226 3.00 5.79 12.22
CA ILE A 226 3.53 6.57 13.33
C ILE A 226 4.93 6.03 13.65
N SER A 227 5.98 6.81 13.32
CA SER A 227 7.37 6.39 13.42
C SER A 227 8.33 7.57 13.45
N ASP A 228 9.55 7.37 13.85
CA ASP A 228 10.64 8.32 13.66
C ASP A 228 11.31 8.24 12.26
N GLY A 229 10.83 7.32 11.42
CA GLY A 229 11.32 7.14 10.03
C GLY A 229 12.66 6.41 9.94
N ASN A 230 13.14 5.80 11.02
CA ASN A 230 14.34 4.98 10.97
C ASN A 230 14.08 3.71 10.15
N ASN A 231 15.02 3.39 9.24
CA ASN A 231 14.97 2.21 8.38
C ASN A 231 16.35 1.54 8.35
N ALA A 232 16.93 1.33 9.54
CA ALA A 232 18.27 0.76 9.69
C ALA A 232 18.27 -0.77 9.82
N GLY A 233 17.09 -1.39 9.84
CA GLY A 233 16.91 -2.83 9.92
C GLY A 233 17.27 -3.56 8.62
N ARG A 234 17.26 -4.89 8.71
CA ARG A 234 17.43 -5.74 7.54
C ARG A 234 16.06 -5.94 6.88
N ASN A 235 15.76 -5.12 5.88
CA ASN A 235 14.56 -5.30 5.07
C ASN A 235 14.74 -6.44 4.05
N ASN A 236 13.69 -7.22 3.82
CA ASN A 236 13.61 -8.21 2.75
C ASN A 236 13.13 -7.58 1.45
N HIS A 237 12.42 -6.44 1.54
CA HIS A 237 11.90 -5.67 0.41
C HIS A 237 12.59 -4.33 0.33
N THR A 238 12.83 -3.85 -0.89
CA THR A 238 13.37 -2.50 -1.12
C THR A 238 12.24 -1.47 -1.16
N PHE A 239 12.62 -0.19 -1.03
CA PHE A 239 11.68 0.92 -1.23
C PHE A 239 10.96 0.82 -2.59
N GLU A 240 11.70 0.53 -3.67
CA GLU A 240 11.15 0.44 -5.03
C GLU A 240 10.14 -0.70 -5.17
N GLN A 241 10.43 -1.88 -4.61
CA GLN A 241 9.50 -3.01 -4.61
C GLN A 241 8.22 -2.70 -3.83
N THR A 242 8.38 -2.04 -2.70
CA THR A 242 7.27 -1.62 -1.84
C THR A 242 6.44 -0.53 -2.53
N LEU A 243 7.09 0.47 -3.13
CA LEU A 243 6.42 1.54 -3.87
C LEU A 243 5.65 1.00 -5.07
N HIS A 244 6.23 0.03 -5.81
CA HIS A 244 5.54 -0.62 -6.92
C HIS A 244 4.20 -1.23 -6.45
N LEU A 245 4.21 -2.01 -5.37
CA LEU A 245 3.02 -2.63 -4.82
C LEU A 245 1.98 -1.58 -4.37
N LEU A 246 2.42 -0.49 -3.72
CA LEU A 246 1.55 0.60 -3.28
C LEU A 246 0.82 1.25 -4.45
N LEU A 247 1.56 1.64 -5.50
CA LEU A 247 1.01 2.32 -6.67
C LEU A 247 0.12 1.40 -7.51
N GLU A 248 0.50 0.12 -7.66
CA GLU A 248 -0.31 -0.88 -8.37
C GLU A 248 -1.63 -1.16 -7.65
N SER A 249 -1.64 -1.08 -6.33
CA SER A 249 -2.80 -1.36 -5.49
C SER A 249 -3.63 -0.12 -5.15
N ASP A 250 -3.30 1.07 -5.66
CA ASP A 250 -3.95 2.36 -5.36
C ASP A 250 -3.94 2.67 -3.85
N ILE A 251 -2.78 2.50 -3.17
CA ILE A 251 -2.61 2.72 -1.74
C ILE A 251 -1.83 4.01 -1.52
N SER A 252 -2.38 4.94 -0.73
CA SER A 252 -1.69 6.15 -0.27
C SER A 252 -1.07 5.95 1.12
N VAL A 253 0.10 6.52 1.33
CA VAL A 253 0.82 6.46 2.61
C VAL A 253 0.74 7.81 3.31
N TYR A 254 0.20 7.82 4.52
CA TYR A 254 0.22 8.96 5.42
C TYR A 254 1.12 8.64 6.59
N SER A 255 1.85 9.63 7.09
CA SER A 255 2.74 9.40 8.22
C SER A 255 2.73 10.55 9.23
N ILE A 256 2.98 10.21 10.49
CA ILE A 256 3.35 11.15 11.52
C ILE A 256 4.79 10.82 11.92
N SER A 257 5.68 11.76 11.60
CA SER A 257 7.06 11.72 12.01
C SER A 257 7.19 12.25 13.45
N VAL A 258 7.51 11.35 14.37
CA VAL A 258 7.65 11.66 15.81
C VAL A 258 9.08 12.03 16.22
N VAL A 259 9.89 12.48 15.27
CA VAL A 259 11.26 12.94 15.53
C VAL A 259 11.24 14.22 16.36
N HIS A 260 12.00 14.25 17.45
CA HIS A 260 12.34 15.51 18.09
C HIS A 260 13.18 16.34 17.11
N SER A 261 12.61 17.42 16.57
CA SER A 261 13.41 18.46 15.94
C SER A 261 14.30 19.07 17.00
N VAL A 262 15.58 18.67 17.03
CA VAL A 262 16.59 19.38 17.82
C VAL A 262 16.80 20.71 17.10
N PRO A 263 16.50 21.87 17.72
CA PRO A 263 16.90 23.16 17.17
C PRO A 263 18.41 23.25 17.30
N VAL A 264 19.15 22.82 16.28
CA VAL A 264 20.57 23.04 16.17
C VAL A 264 20.77 24.38 15.50
N GLY A 265 20.83 25.44 16.30
CA GLY A 265 21.18 26.78 15.83
C GLY A 265 20.23 27.33 14.76
N LYS A 266 20.48 28.56 14.26
CA LYS A 266 19.66 29.24 13.24
C LYS A 266 19.70 28.62 11.83
N SER A 267 20.15 27.40 11.68
CA SER A 267 20.15 26.64 10.42
C SER A 267 19.11 25.53 10.54
N VAL A 268 18.00 25.68 9.83
CA VAL A 268 17.19 24.53 9.39
C VAL A 268 18.14 23.74 8.48
N VAL A 269 18.78 22.72 9.03
CA VAL A 269 19.44 21.72 8.18
C VAL A 269 18.29 21.08 7.43
N GLN A 270 18.18 21.36 6.11
CA GLN A 270 17.38 20.55 5.22
C GLN A 270 17.92 19.12 5.35
N ARG A 271 17.30 18.32 6.23
CA ARG A 271 17.43 16.88 6.16
C ARG A 271 16.90 16.49 4.80
N GLY A 272 17.68 15.71 4.07
CA GLY A 272 17.15 15.05 2.87
C GLY A 272 15.82 14.39 3.22
N GLU A 273 14.96 14.28 2.23
CA GLU A 273 13.62 13.67 2.32
C GLU A 273 13.69 12.41 3.20
N SER A 274 12.95 12.39 4.31
CA SER A 274 12.93 11.24 5.22
C SER A 274 12.29 10.02 4.53
N ASN A 275 12.56 8.81 5.00
CA ASN A 275 11.92 7.62 4.41
C ASN A 275 10.39 7.71 4.45
N LEU A 276 9.82 8.32 5.49
CA LEU A 276 8.38 8.56 5.60
C LEU A 276 7.86 9.51 4.52
N GLU A 277 8.57 10.64 4.31
CA GLU A 277 8.23 11.62 3.26
C GLU A 277 8.32 11.02 1.86
N LYS A 278 9.32 10.16 1.59
CA LYS A 278 9.45 9.48 0.31
C LYS A 278 8.21 8.64 -0.01
N TYR A 279 7.73 7.85 0.95
CA TYR A 279 6.50 7.07 0.76
C TYR A 279 5.28 7.96 0.57
N ALA A 280 5.09 8.95 1.44
CA ALA A 280 3.94 9.85 1.40
C ALA A 280 3.86 10.58 0.05
N VAL A 281 4.93 11.29 -0.34
CA VAL A 281 4.96 12.08 -1.59
C VAL A 281 4.84 11.19 -2.82
N SER A 282 5.46 10.00 -2.83
CA SER A 282 5.37 9.10 -3.98
C SER A 282 3.98 8.52 -4.20
N THR A 283 3.18 8.39 -3.14
CA THR A 283 1.84 7.77 -3.17
C THR A 283 0.69 8.76 -3.09
N GLY A 284 0.98 10.07 -2.94
CA GLY A 284 -0.02 11.14 -2.85
C GLY A 284 -0.63 11.35 -1.47
N GLY A 285 -0.04 10.75 -0.44
CA GLY A 285 -0.36 11.08 0.95
C GLY A 285 0.49 12.22 1.49
N ASP A 286 0.59 12.32 2.81
CA ASP A 286 1.25 13.44 3.50
C ASP A 286 2.05 12.99 4.72
N THR A 287 3.00 13.82 5.15
CA THR A 287 3.78 13.61 6.37
C THR A 287 3.62 14.77 7.32
N TYR A 288 3.10 14.47 8.50
CA TYR A 288 2.95 15.42 9.59
C TYR A 288 4.10 15.25 10.60
N PHE A 289 4.39 16.33 11.32
CA PHE A 289 5.47 16.35 12.31
C PHE A 289 4.89 16.72 13.67
N GLY A 290 5.11 15.86 14.66
CA GLY A 290 4.67 16.10 16.03
C GLY A 290 5.24 15.06 16.97
N SER A 291 5.61 15.49 18.19
CA SER A 291 6.19 14.59 19.19
C SER A 291 5.59 14.78 20.59
N LYS A 292 4.69 15.74 20.76
CA LYS A 292 3.95 15.97 21.99
C LYS A 292 2.56 15.36 21.89
N GLN A 293 2.01 14.91 23.00
CA GLN A 293 0.70 14.27 23.05
C GLN A 293 -0.41 15.12 22.41
N GLU A 294 -0.50 16.41 22.78
CA GLU A 294 -1.55 17.30 22.26
C GLU A 294 -1.47 17.51 20.74
N ASP A 295 -0.26 17.47 20.17
CA ASP A 295 -0.06 17.55 18.74
C ASP A 295 -0.51 16.23 18.08
N LEU A 296 -0.14 15.07 18.64
CA LEU A 296 -0.47 13.76 18.12
C LEU A 296 -1.97 13.52 18.02
N ASP A 297 -2.72 13.85 19.07
CA ASP A 297 -4.19 13.71 19.10
C ASP A 297 -4.85 14.46 17.93
N ARG A 298 -4.38 15.66 17.63
CA ARG A 298 -4.87 16.45 16.50
C ARG A 298 -4.42 15.88 15.16
N LEU A 299 -3.16 15.44 15.05
CA LEU A 299 -2.61 14.94 13.81
C LEU A 299 -3.26 13.63 13.37
N TYR A 300 -3.66 12.76 14.29
CA TYR A 300 -4.39 11.54 13.96
C TYR A 300 -5.72 11.84 13.25
N SER A 301 -6.46 12.83 13.72
CA SER A 301 -7.70 13.28 13.07
C SER A 301 -7.43 13.93 11.70
N ASN A 302 -6.39 14.76 11.58
CA ASN A 302 -6.04 15.42 10.34
C ASN A 302 -5.72 14.40 9.23
N VAL A 303 -4.96 13.34 9.53
CA VAL A 303 -4.62 12.28 8.57
C VAL A 303 -5.88 11.63 8.00
N THR A 304 -6.80 11.21 8.87
CA THR A 304 -8.01 10.52 8.45
C THR A 304 -8.99 11.44 7.73
N GLU A 305 -9.07 12.72 8.15
CA GLU A 305 -9.86 13.74 7.48
C GLU A 305 -9.33 14.05 6.08
N GLN A 306 -8.02 14.26 5.94
CA GLN A 306 -7.40 14.47 4.63
C GLN A 306 -7.65 13.27 3.72
N ALA A 307 -7.31 12.06 4.17
CA ALA A 307 -7.47 10.86 3.37
C ALA A 307 -8.93 10.64 2.92
N ARG A 308 -9.92 10.99 3.74
CA ARG A 308 -11.34 10.83 3.40
C ARG A 308 -11.82 11.84 2.37
N ASN A 309 -11.33 13.08 2.44
CA ASN A 309 -11.84 14.23 1.67
C ASN A 309 -10.99 14.59 0.44
N GLU A 310 -10.08 13.73 0.00
CA GLU A 310 -9.37 13.92 -1.26
C GLU A 310 -10.32 13.87 -2.46
N TYR A 311 -10.02 14.68 -3.46
CA TYR A 311 -10.63 14.50 -4.78
C TYR A 311 -10.19 13.19 -5.42
N THR A 312 -11.10 12.52 -6.09
CA THR A 312 -10.79 11.34 -6.90
C THR A 312 -10.98 11.67 -8.37
N LEU A 313 -9.88 11.66 -9.11
CA LEU A 313 -9.87 11.84 -10.55
C LEU A 313 -9.58 10.51 -11.22
N THR A 314 -10.10 10.28 -12.43
CA THR A 314 -9.64 9.17 -13.28
C THR A 314 -9.36 9.66 -14.69
N PHE A 315 -8.39 9.06 -15.36
CA PHE A 315 -8.11 9.26 -16.77
C PHE A 315 -7.76 7.92 -17.44
N SER A 316 -7.84 7.87 -18.78
CA SER A 316 -7.33 6.76 -19.59
C SER A 316 -6.01 7.19 -20.21
N PRO A 317 -4.93 6.44 -20.07
CA PRO A 317 -3.63 6.80 -20.64
C PRO A 317 -3.48 6.41 -22.11
N ASP A 318 -4.53 6.61 -22.93
CA ASP A 318 -4.57 6.18 -24.34
C ASP A 318 -3.54 6.89 -25.22
N ASP A 319 -3.09 8.09 -24.83
CA ASP A 319 -2.15 8.93 -25.59
C ASP A 319 -0.71 8.89 -25.00
N VAL A 320 -0.44 8.01 -24.06
CA VAL A 320 0.91 7.90 -23.46
C VAL A 320 1.79 6.98 -24.31
N PRO A 321 3.05 7.36 -24.61
CA PRO A 321 3.94 6.54 -25.42
C PRO A 321 4.15 5.15 -24.81
N PRO A 322 3.99 4.05 -25.58
CA PRO A 322 4.20 2.72 -25.07
C PRO A 322 5.69 2.45 -24.81
N GLY A 323 5.99 1.56 -23.88
CA GLY A 323 7.33 1.03 -23.66
C GLY A 323 8.05 1.50 -22.41
N ARG A 324 7.33 2.13 -21.48
CA ARG A 324 7.78 2.39 -20.12
C ARG A 324 6.85 1.70 -19.15
N ASP A 325 7.41 1.06 -18.14
CA ASP A 325 6.61 0.45 -17.07
C ASP A 325 6.08 1.49 -16.07
N TYR A 326 6.78 2.62 -15.92
CA TYR A 326 6.44 3.71 -15.00
C TYR A 326 6.27 5.03 -15.76
N HIS A 327 5.20 5.77 -15.43
CA HIS A 327 4.83 7.05 -16.02
C HIS A 327 4.73 8.12 -14.94
N ASP A 328 5.36 9.28 -15.21
CA ASP A 328 5.26 10.44 -14.34
C ASP A 328 3.87 11.06 -14.39
N LEU A 329 3.36 11.49 -13.24
CA LEU A 329 2.05 12.09 -13.10
C LEU A 329 2.16 13.47 -12.46
N GLU A 330 1.47 14.45 -13.05
CA GLU A 330 1.35 15.80 -12.51
C GLU A 330 -0.11 16.25 -12.56
N VAL A 331 -0.62 16.81 -11.46
CA VAL A 331 -1.93 17.44 -11.41
C VAL A 331 -1.74 18.92 -11.13
N ARG A 332 -2.43 19.74 -11.91
CA ARG A 332 -2.45 21.22 -11.74
C ARG A 332 -3.86 21.70 -11.52
N VAL A 333 -4.01 22.72 -10.68
CA VAL A 333 -5.27 23.44 -10.48
C VAL A 333 -5.17 24.85 -11.06
N ARG A 334 -6.31 25.45 -11.43
CA ARG A 334 -6.35 26.80 -12.02
C ARG A 334 -6.06 27.91 -11.02
N ARG A 335 -6.25 27.66 -9.72
CA ARG A 335 -5.97 28.63 -8.65
C ARG A 335 -4.50 28.49 -8.23
N PRO A 336 -3.62 29.44 -8.62
CA PRO A 336 -2.17 29.29 -8.46
C PRO A 336 -1.71 29.39 -6.99
N GLU A 337 -2.56 29.92 -6.09
CA GLU A 337 -2.30 30.03 -4.66
C GLU A 337 -2.48 28.71 -3.91
N LEU A 338 -3.06 27.69 -4.56
CA LEU A 338 -3.31 26.39 -3.94
C LEU A 338 -2.13 25.42 -4.16
N THR A 339 -1.88 24.63 -3.14
CA THR A 339 -0.93 23.52 -3.20
C THR A 339 -1.67 22.22 -3.53
N VAL A 340 -1.10 21.46 -4.46
CA VAL A 340 -1.67 20.18 -4.91
C VAL A 340 -0.74 19.05 -4.50
N GLU A 341 -1.28 18.08 -3.78
CA GLU A 341 -0.60 16.85 -3.39
C GLU A 341 -1.27 15.67 -4.10
N THR A 342 -0.48 14.86 -4.80
CA THR A 342 -0.93 13.69 -5.52
C THR A 342 0.25 12.74 -5.71
N ARG A 343 -0.03 11.48 -6.09
CA ARG A 343 1.04 10.52 -6.40
C ARG A 343 1.90 11.00 -7.57
N ARG A 344 3.21 10.72 -7.50
CA ARG A 344 4.18 11.16 -8.51
C ARG A 344 4.08 10.40 -9.85
N GLY A 345 3.43 9.24 -9.84
CA GLY A 345 3.33 8.44 -11.06
C GLY A 345 2.46 7.19 -10.87
N TYR A 346 2.45 6.35 -11.90
CA TYR A 346 1.74 5.08 -11.91
C TYR A 346 2.49 4.06 -12.76
N TYR A 347 2.24 2.77 -12.51
CA TYR A 347 2.77 1.67 -13.33
C TYR A 347 1.75 1.22 -14.38
N GLU A 348 2.22 0.81 -15.55
CA GLU A 348 1.34 0.31 -16.61
C GLU A 348 0.59 -0.97 -16.17
N SER A 349 1.19 -1.80 -15.33
CA SER A 349 0.57 -2.99 -14.73
C SER A 349 -0.69 -2.65 -13.89
N ALA A 350 -0.70 -1.52 -13.19
CA ALA A 350 -1.84 -1.04 -12.42
C ALA A 350 -3.10 -0.80 -13.29
N ILE A 351 -2.89 -0.49 -14.57
CA ILE A 351 -3.96 -0.23 -15.54
C ILE A 351 -4.62 -1.53 -15.99
N ALA A 352 -3.85 -2.62 -16.06
CA ALA A 352 -4.32 -3.92 -16.51
C ALA A 352 -5.15 -4.67 -15.45
N ALA A 353 -5.00 -4.34 -14.18
CA ALA A 353 -5.65 -5.00 -13.04
C ALA A 353 -7.10 -4.56 -12.79
N GLY A 354 -7.66 -3.68 -13.61
CA GLY A 354 -9.06 -3.24 -13.54
C GLY A 354 -10.05 -4.33 -13.91
N HIS A 355 -10.34 -5.26 -12.99
CA HIS A 355 -11.42 -6.26 -13.07
C HIS A 355 -12.69 -5.75 -12.42
#